data_1d153ca7a6d7bd5dfb2ce589de6b57cc
#
_entry.id   1d153ca7a6d7bd5dfb2ce589de6b57cc
#
_cell.length_a   1.000
_cell.length_b   1.000
_cell.length_c   1.000
_cell.angle_alpha   90.00
_cell.angle_beta   90.00
_cell.angle_gamma   90.00
#
_symmetry.space_group_name_H-M   'P 1'
#
loop_
_entity.id
_entity.type
_entity.pdbx_description
1 polymer ?
#
loop_
_entity_poly.entity_id
_entity_poly.type
_entity_poly.pdbx_seq_one_letter_code
_entity_poly.pdbx_strand_id
1 'polypeptide(L)'
;YSNLLQRNVIETLVILMTNQNVFGKQLTVNIKNMIETFVNEEMNSINSDNISEKIIYFPLYAEATPQIFLMVILKKYLKDKKIIKSIIQSNDRVYLLHALEVLAWDPKNLYKVTRILLEMTQYQISDNLVNTPINTLVAIYSPIFPHPMSKSNDVRTILSQFIDEYSESLWEMTISILDFKNRITSISNTPKFNRELIQCDLSGLKNQILDIAKIDEFINFLDEFNNLDVKKLKKLLLISSQGIEDKVLETIFSKIENFAAQASDEEKSLLLDALYNHSYQDEKTYEIYLTRIKKLYELLKPKNKIIR
;
A
#
# COMPACT_ATOMS: atom_id res chain seq x y z
N TYR A 1 26.61 23.31 -11.10
CA TYR A 1 25.44 23.63 -11.96
C TYR A 1 24.22 23.82 -11.08
N SER A 2 23.27 24.72 -11.48
CA SER A 2 22.04 24.95 -10.71
C SER A 2 21.16 23.69 -10.73
N ASN A 3 20.45 23.41 -9.65
CA ASN A 3 19.50 22.28 -9.54
C ASN A 3 18.45 22.32 -10.68
N LEU A 4 18.08 23.53 -11.13
CA LEU A 4 17.17 23.71 -12.26
C LEU A 4 17.75 23.17 -13.58
N LEU A 5 19.03 23.41 -13.85
CA LEU A 5 19.68 22.90 -15.07
C LEU A 5 19.76 21.37 -15.04
N GLN A 6 20.18 20.80 -13.91
CA GLN A 6 20.23 19.34 -13.75
C GLN A 6 18.86 18.71 -13.98
N ARG A 7 17.82 19.28 -13.37
CA ARG A 7 16.44 18.81 -13.53
C ARG A 7 16.00 18.84 -14.99
N ASN A 8 16.22 19.95 -15.68
CA ASN A 8 15.82 20.08 -17.10
C ASN A 8 16.57 19.10 -18.01
N VAL A 9 17.84 18.83 -17.73
CA VAL A 9 18.60 17.80 -18.45
C VAL A 9 17.98 16.43 -18.24
N ILE A 10 17.69 16.05 -16.99
CA ILE A 10 17.10 14.76 -16.67
C ILE A 10 15.69 14.64 -17.28
N GLU A 11 14.85 15.68 -17.18
CA GLU A 11 13.52 15.71 -17.84
C GLU A 11 13.63 15.50 -19.36
N THR A 12 14.63 16.10 -20.00
CA THR A 12 14.89 15.89 -21.43
C THR A 12 15.25 14.45 -21.72
N LEU A 13 16.10 13.81 -20.91
CA LEU A 13 16.45 12.39 -21.06
C LEU A 13 15.21 11.48 -20.89
N VAL A 14 14.32 11.80 -19.96
CA VAL A 14 13.05 11.06 -19.78
C VAL A 14 12.17 11.18 -21.02
N ILE A 15 12.01 12.41 -21.56
CA ILE A 15 11.24 12.65 -22.79
C ILE A 15 11.81 11.87 -23.96
N LEU A 16 13.12 11.88 -24.14
CA LEU A 16 13.78 11.11 -25.20
C LEU A 16 13.56 9.60 -25.03
N MET A 17 13.65 9.09 -23.80
CA MET A 17 13.44 7.69 -23.49
C MET A 17 12.00 7.23 -23.75
N THR A 18 11.02 8.07 -23.46
CA THR A 18 9.59 7.73 -23.57
C THR A 18 9.02 7.95 -24.97
N ASN A 19 9.74 8.66 -25.84
CA ASN A 19 9.31 8.95 -27.24
C ASN A 19 10.21 8.27 -28.29
N GLN A 20 10.73 7.08 -27.98
CA GLN A 20 11.65 6.37 -28.88
C GLN A 20 11.05 6.01 -30.26
N ASN A 21 9.73 5.89 -30.34
CA ASN A 21 9.00 5.63 -31.58
C ASN A 21 9.18 6.73 -32.64
N VAL A 22 9.62 7.93 -32.25
CA VAL A 22 9.91 9.06 -33.16
C VAL A 22 11.26 8.91 -33.85
N PHE A 23 12.15 8.05 -33.32
CA PHE A 23 13.52 7.91 -33.80
C PHE A 23 13.71 6.66 -34.66
N GLY A 24 14.69 6.68 -35.59
CA GLY A 24 15.10 5.47 -36.29
C GLY A 24 15.73 4.42 -35.36
N LYS A 25 15.63 3.13 -35.70
CA LYS A 25 16.05 2.02 -34.82
C LYS A 25 17.45 2.18 -34.20
N GLN A 26 18.43 2.56 -35.02
CA GLN A 26 19.82 2.70 -34.55
C GLN A 26 19.97 3.84 -33.53
N LEU A 27 19.32 4.97 -33.78
CA LEU A 27 19.36 6.12 -32.88
C LEU A 27 18.61 5.80 -31.56
N THR A 28 17.48 5.10 -31.67
CA THR A 28 16.70 4.63 -30.50
C THR A 28 17.56 3.75 -29.57
N VAL A 29 18.29 2.77 -30.11
CA VAL A 29 19.16 1.90 -29.30
C VAL A 29 20.28 2.71 -28.64
N ASN A 30 20.92 3.63 -29.35
CA ASN A 30 22.00 4.44 -28.80
C ASN A 30 21.49 5.37 -27.68
N ILE A 31 20.36 6.04 -27.89
CA ILE A 31 19.72 6.90 -26.87
C ILE A 31 19.35 6.07 -25.63
N LYS A 32 18.73 4.91 -25.82
CA LYS A 32 18.36 4.03 -24.73
C LYS A 32 19.58 3.64 -23.89
N ASN A 33 20.61 3.12 -24.52
CA ASN A 33 21.84 2.68 -23.82
C ASN A 33 22.50 3.83 -23.08
N MET A 34 22.55 5.03 -23.69
CA MET A 34 23.11 6.22 -23.09
C MET A 34 22.34 6.61 -21.80
N ILE A 35 21.01 6.62 -21.86
CA ILE A 35 20.16 7.00 -20.73
C ILE A 35 20.23 5.94 -19.63
N GLU A 36 20.18 4.66 -19.97
CA GLU A 36 20.30 3.55 -19.02
C GLU A 36 21.65 3.59 -18.30
N THR A 37 22.75 3.85 -19.03
CA THR A 37 24.09 4.00 -18.44
C THR A 37 24.12 5.20 -17.50
N PHE A 38 23.65 6.37 -17.95
CA PHE A 38 23.63 7.58 -17.15
C PHE A 38 22.85 7.39 -15.84
N VAL A 39 21.61 6.87 -15.92
CA VAL A 39 20.80 6.67 -14.71
C VAL A 39 21.42 5.64 -13.78
N ASN A 40 21.99 4.55 -14.33
CA ASN A 40 22.69 3.55 -13.54
C ASN A 40 23.91 4.11 -12.81
N GLU A 41 24.74 4.93 -13.47
CA GLU A 41 25.90 5.58 -12.88
C GLU A 41 25.48 6.59 -11.80
N GLU A 42 24.49 7.47 -12.09
CA GLU A 42 23.98 8.45 -11.13
C GLU A 42 23.43 7.75 -9.88
N MET A 43 22.58 6.76 -10.04
CA MET A 43 22.02 6.01 -8.90
C MET A 43 23.10 5.25 -8.11
N ASN A 44 24.11 4.69 -8.77
CA ASN A 44 25.22 4.00 -8.10
C ASN A 44 26.22 4.95 -7.42
N SER A 45 26.29 6.21 -7.83
CA SER A 45 27.13 7.23 -7.17
C SER A 45 26.54 7.72 -5.83
N ILE A 46 25.23 7.48 -5.58
CA ILE A 46 24.52 7.95 -4.40
C ILE A 46 24.98 7.15 -3.15
N ASN A 47 25.23 7.90 -2.08
CA ASN A 47 25.59 7.40 -0.75
C ASN A 47 24.85 8.21 0.33
N SER A 48 25.11 7.92 1.62
CA SER A 48 24.47 8.62 2.75
C SER A 48 24.72 10.13 2.78
N ASP A 49 25.81 10.61 2.18
CA ASP A 49 26.25 12.00 2.29
C ASP A 49 25.61 12.89 1.22
N ASN A 50 25.30 12.32 0.02
CA ASN A 50 24.76 13.06 -1.11
C ASN A 50 23.30 12.72 -1.45
N ILE A 51 22.66 11.80 -0.71
CA ILE A 51 21.30 11.33 -1.02
C ILE A 51 20.28 12.46 -1.04
N SER A 52 20.33 13.40 -0.08
CA SER A 52 19.39 14.50 0.03
C SER A 52 19.40 15.44 -1.20
N GLU A 53 20.53 15.56 -1.86
CA GLU A 53 20.65 16.37 -3.09
C GLU A 53 20.14 15.65 -4.33
N LYS A 54 20.22 14.32 -4.35
CA LYS A 54 19.95 13.48 -5.52
C LYS A 54 18.54 12.86 -5.52
N ILE A 55 17.95 12.64 -4.35
CA ILE A 55 16.67 11.95 -4.21
C ILE A 55 15.50 12.69 -4.91
N ILE A 56 15.59 13.99 -5.04
CA ILE A 56 14.59 14.82 -5.75
C ILE A 56 14.39 14.43 -7.23
N TYR A 57 15.37 13.73 -7.82
CA TYR A 57 15.32 13.23 -9.20
C TYR A 57 14.78 11.80 -9.32
N PHE A 58 14.50 11.11 -8.21
CA PHE A 58 14.04 9.71 -8.23
C PHE A 58 12.78 9.49 -9.06
N PRO A 59 11.75 10.36 -9.01
CA PRO A 59 10.58 10.20 -9.88
C PRO A 59 10.94 10.22 -11.37
N LEU A 60 11.91 11.04 -11.76
CA LEU A 60 12.37 11.15 -13.14
C LEU A 60 13.18 9.90 -13.57
N TYR A 61 14.11 9.44 -12.72
CA TYR A 61 14.86 8.21 -12.97
C TYR A 61 13.94 6.98 -13.07
N ALA A 62 12.92 6.93 -12.23
CA ALA A 62 11.93 5.86 -12.25
C ALA A 62 11.16 5.82 -13.57
N GLU A 63 10.71 6.96 -14.09
CA GLU A 63 10.00 7.03 -15.37
C GLU A 63 10.95 6.76 -16.57
N ALA A 64 12.22 7.20 -16.50
CA ALA A 64 13.17 6.96 -17.57
C ALA A 64 13.56 5.49 -17.70
N THR A 65 13.90 4.84 -16.59
CA THR A 65 14.46 3.49 -16.58
C THR A 65 13.93 2.64 -15.42
N PRO A 66 12.64 2.24 -15.45
CA PRO A 66 11.96 1.57 -14.35
C PRO A 66 12.74 0.37 -13.77
N GLN A 67 13.28 -0.47 -14.63
CA GLN A 67 13.95 -1.70 -14.20
C GLN A 67 15.31 -1.42 -13.53
N ILE A 68 16.09 -0.46 -14.04
CA ILE A 68 17.36 -0.06 -13.43
C ILE A 68 17.10 0.58 -12.08
N PHE A 69 16.14 1.51 -12.01
CA PHE A 69 15.75 2.16 -10.77
C PHE A 69 15.40 1.13 -9.68
N LEU A 70 14.45 0.22 -9.95
CA LEU A 70 14.02 -0.81 -9.00
C LEU A 70 15.17 -1.74 -8.61
N MET A 71 16.04 -2.10 -9.56
CA MET A 71 17.18 -2.96 -9.30
C MET A 71 18.19 -2.30 -8.34
N VAL A 72 18.51 -1.03 -8.53
CA VAL A 72 19.45 -0.31 -7.66
C VAL A 72 18.86 -0.13 -6.26
N ILE A 73 17.58 0.23 -6.13
CA ILE A 73 16.91 0.31 -4.82
C ILE A 73 17.01 -1.04 -4.10
N LEU A 74 16.62 -2.14 -4.74
CA LEU A 74 16.62 -3.49 -4.14
C LEU A 74 18.01 -4.01 -3.80
N LYS A 75 19.00 -3.83 -4.70
CA LYS A 75 20.32 -4.46 -4.56
C LYS A 75 21.31 -3.62 -3.76
N LYS A 76 21.16 -2.31 -3.75
CA LYS A 76 22.08 -1.37 -3.09
C LYS A 76 21.42 -0.68 -1.90
N TYR A 77 20.36 0.09 -2.10
CA TYR A 77 19.87 0.99 -1.06
C TYR A 77 19.22 0.26 0.11
N LEU A 78 18.41 -0.77 -0.15
CA LEU A 78 17.82 -1.58 0.94
C LEU A 78 18.86 -2.40 1.70
N LYS A 79 20.00 -2.71 1.07
CA LYS A 79 21.11 -3.43 1.74
C LYS A 79 22.03 -2.51 2.53
N ASP A 80 22.10 -1.25 2.15
CA ASP A 80 22.88 -0.24 2.88
C ASP A 80 21.99 0.45 3.93
N LYS A 81 22.12 -0.04 5.18
CA LYS A 81 21.32 0.49 6.30
C LYS A 81 21.50 2.00 6.52
N LYS A 82 22.63 2.59 6.11
CA LYS A 82 22.86 4.04 6.26
C LYS A 82 22.05 4.81 5.23
N ILE A 83 22.10 4.39 3.96
CA ILE A 83 21.35 5.03 2.88
C ILE A 83 19.84 4.95 3.16
N ILE A 84 19.31 3.75 3.40
CA ILE A 84 17.86 3.59 3.58
C ILE A 84 17.36 4.32 4.82
N LYS A 85 18.11 4.31 5.92
CA LYS A 85 17.77 5.07 7.13
C LYS A 85 17.77 6.57 6.87
N SER A 86 18.76 7.10 6.14
CA SER A 86 18.82 8.52 5.77
C SER A 86 17.59 8.92 4.93
N ILE A 87 17.17 8.07 3.99
CA ILE A 87 15.96 8.31 3.18
C ILE A 87 14.72 8.35 4.08
N ILE A 88 14.50 7.31 4.89
CA ILE A 88 13.25 7.13 5.64
C ILE A 88 13.07 8.18 6.74
N GLN A 89 14.15 8.58 7.38
CA GLN A 89 14.14 9.59 8.45
C GLN A 89 14.13 11.04 7.93
N SER A 90 14.34 11.24 6.62
CA SER A 90 14.24 12.54 5.97
C SER A 90 12.84 12.79 5.44
N ASN A 91 12.44 14.07 5.39
CA ASN A 91 11.23 14.50 4.67
C ASN A 91 11.33 14.21 3.17
N ASP A 92 12.55 14.06 2.64
CA ASP A 92 12.81 13.79 1.22
C ASP A 92 12.39 12.37 0.80
N ARG A 93 12.04 11.47 1.76
CA ARG A 93 11.48 10.15 1.43
C ARG A 93 10.28 10.23 0.48
N VAL A 94 9.57 11.36 0.46
CA VAL A 94 8.43 11.62 -0.43
C VAL A 94 8.80 11.38 -1.91
N TYR A 95 10.02 11.70 -2.33
CA TYR A 95 10.45 11.52 -3.72
C TYR A 95 10.64 10.03 -4.07
N LEU A 96 11.13 9.22 -3.14
CA LEU A 96 11.19 7.76 -3.35
C LEU A 96 9.78 7.15 -3.37
N LEU A 97 8.91 7.56 -2.44
CA LEU A 97 7.53 7.08 -2.39
C LEU A 97 6.75 7.44 -3.67
N HIS A 98 6.88 8.68 -4.17
CA HIS A 98 6.29 9.10 -5.45
C HIS A 98 6.83 8.28 -6.64
N ALA A 99 8.15 8.02 -6.67
CA ALA A 99 8.74 7.19 -7.71
C ALA A 99 8.15 5.77 -7.71
N LEU A 100 7.94 5.19 -6.52
CA LEU A 100 7.35 3.86 -6.36
C LEU A 100 5.86 3.83 -6.75
N GLU A 101 5.08 4.86 -6.39
CA GLU A 101 3.70 5.01 -6.83
C GLU A 101 3.58 5.07 -8.35
N VAL A 102 4.43 5.87 -8.99
CA VAL A 102 4.48 5.99 -10.46
C VAL A 102 4.80 4.63 -11.11
N LEU A 103 5.76 3.89 -10.57
CA LEU A 103 6.13 2.58 -11.11
C LEU A 103 5.06 1.51 -10.90
N ALA A 104 4.25 1.63 -9.86
CA ALA A 104 3.17 0.69 -9.57
C ALA A 104 2.04 0.69 -10.61
N TRP A 105 1.97 1.71 -11.48
CA TRP A 105 1.00 1.77 -12.59
C TRP A 105 1.26 0.70 -13.66
N ASP A 106 2.48 0.16 -13.78
CA ASP A 106 2.77 -1.04 -14.55
C ASP A 106 2.70 -2.27 -13.63
N PRO A 107 1.76 -3.20 -13.82
CA PRO A 107 1.62 -4.42 -13.02
C PRO A 107 2.91 -5.26 -12.93
N LYS A 108 3.78 -5.19 -13.95
CA LYS A 108 5.08 -5.90 -13.96
C LYS A 108 6.03 -5.42 -12.85
N ASN A 109 5.84 -4.20 -12.37
CA ASN A 109 6.67 -3.61 -11.33
C ASN A 109 6.12 -3.85 -9.93
N LEU A 110 4.84 -4.20 -9.81
CA LEU A 110 4.08 -4.16 -8.56
C LEU A 110 4.72 -5.03 -7.46
N TYR A 111 5.15 -6.26 -7.79
CA TYR A 111 5.84 -7.13 -6.84
C TYR A 111 7.10 -6.47 -6.23
N LYS A 112 7.94 -5.87 -7.09
CA LYS A 112 9.18 -5.21 -6.64
C LYS A 112 8.89 -3.96 -5.82
N VAL A 113 7.90 -3.16 -6.26
CA VAL A 113 7.44 -1.96 -5.53
C VAL A 113 6.92 -2.33 -4.17
N THR A 114 6.03 -3.33 -4.08
CA THR A 114 5.47 -3.82 -2.82
C THR A 114 6.56 -4.28 -1.86
N ARG A 115 7.53 -5.08 -2.35
CA ARG A 115 8.67 -5.52 -1.56
C ARG A 115 9.47 -4.35 -0.99
N ILE A 116 9.79 -3.35 -1.82
CA ILE A 116 10.55 -2.18 -1.38
C ILE A 116 9.80 -1.44 -0.27
N LEU A 117 8.50 -1.20 -0.46
CA LEU A 117 7.68 -0.50 0.51
C LEU A 117 7.55 -1.28 1.83
N LEU A 118 7.35 -2.61 1.77
CA LEU A 118 7.30 -3.46 2.96
C LEU A 118 8.62 -3.46 3.73
N GLU A 119 9.76 -3.56 3.04
CA GLU A 119 11.09 -3.40 3.67
C GLU A 119 11.23 -2.03 4.36
N MET A 120 10.74 -0.97 3.73
CA MET A 120 10.76 0.37 4.32
C MET A 120 9.89 0.49 5.57
N THR A 121 8.82 -0.29 5.71
CA THR A 121 7.97 -0.28 6.92
C THR A 121 8.69 -0.78 8.16
N GLN A 122 9.79 -1.52 8.01
CA GLN A 122 10.59 -2.02 9.14
C GLN A 122 11.41 -0.93 9.83
N TYR A 123 11.42 0.28 9.29
CA TYR A 123 12.13 1.42 9.87
C TYR A 123 11.16 2.39 10.54
N GLN A 124 11.51 2.80 11.76
CA GLN A 124 10.69 3.75 12.51
C GLN A 124 10.78 5.15 11.88
N ILE A 125 9.61 5.77 11.68
CA ILE A 125 9.46 7.15 11.23
C ILE A 125 9.10 7.99 12.46
N SER A 126 9.86 9.04 12.71
CA SER A 126 9.75 9.88 13.92
C SER A 126 8.94 11.17 13.73
N ASP A 127 8.56 11.48 12.49
CA ASP A 127 7.76 12.66 12.17
C ASP A 127 6.28 12.32 11.95
N ASN A 128 5.45 13.35 11.87
CA ASN A 128 4.00 13.25 11.71
C ASN A 128 3.55 13.42 10.24
N LEU A 129 4.45 13.26 9.26
CA LEU A 129 4.07 13.39 7.86
C LEU A 129 3.22 12.20 7.40
N VAL A 130 2.21 12.50 6.61
CA VAL A 130 1.30 11.50 6.03
C VAL A 130 2.01 10.58 5.03
N ASN A 131 3.11 11.04 4.43
CA ASN A 131 3.88 10.29 3.43
C ASN A 131 4.70 9.18 4.12
N THR A 132 4.10 8.02 4.30
CA THR A 132 4.70 6.82 4.88
C THR A 132 4.64 5.66 3.89
N PRO A 133 5.53 4.65 4.01
CA PRO A 133 5.46 3.45 3.17
C PRO A 133 4.10 2.73 3.23
N ILE A 134 3.47 2.68 4.42
CA ILE A 134 2.13 2.09 4.59
C ILE A 134 1.09 2.89 3.82
N ASN A 135 1.08 4.21 3.94
CA ASN A 135 0.11 5.05 3.22
C ASN A 135 0.31 4.98 1.70
N THR A 136 1.54 4.83 1.23
CA THR A 136 1.86 4.60 -0.18
C THR A 136 1.34 3.22 -0.64
N LEU A 137 1.52 2.15 0.15
CA LEU A 137 0.90 0.86 -0.14
C LEU A 137 -0.62 0.97 -0.21
N VAL A 138 -1.24 1.65 0.75
CA VAL A 138 -2.70 1.89 0.75
C VAL A 138 -3.14 2.66 -0.50
N ALA A 139 -2.40 3.66 -0.96
CA ALA A 139 -2.70 4.40 -2.18
C ALA A 139 -2.60 3.52 -3.44
N ILE A 140 -1.53 2.71 -3.54
CA ILE A 140 -1.32 1.78 -4.67
C ILE A 140 -2.43 0.72 -4.73
N TYR A 141 -2.80 0.17 -3.59
CA TYR A 141 -3.78 -0.91 -3.48
C TYR A 141 -5.21 -0.43 -3.20
N SER A 142 -5.46 0.87 -3.24
CA SER A 142 -6.79 1.46 -3.01
C SER A 142 -7.86 0.78 -3.88
N PRO A 143 -9.05 0.48 -3.33
CA PRO A 143 -10.19 0.04 -4.12
C PRO A 143 -10.91 1.20 -4.81
N ILE A 144 -10.44 2.43 -4.67
CA ILE A 144 -11.04 3.61 -5.29
C ILE A 144 -10.33 3.88 -6.61
N PHE A 145 -11.07 3.75 -7.70
CA PHE A 145 -10.55 3.99 -9.04
C PHE A 145 -10.44 5.51 -9.34
N PRO A 146 -9.44 6.02 -10.07
CA PRO A 146 -8.33 5.28 -10.69
C PRO A 146 -7.22 4.91 -9.70
N HIS A 147 -6.69 3.71 -9.84
CA HIS A 147 -5.61 3.19 -9.00
C HIS A 147 -4.59 2.42 -9.87
N PRO A 148 -3.35 2.24 -9.41
CA PRO A 148 -2.31 1.54 -10.16
C PRO A 148 -2.69 0.12 -10.57
N MET A 149 -3.42 -0.59 -9.73
CA MET A 149 -3.84 -1.96 -10.04
C MET A 149 -5.18 -2.01 -10.75
N SER A 150 -5.16 -2.47 -11.98
CA SER A 150 -6.37 -2.64 -12.81
C SER A 150 -7.05 -4.02 -12.67
N LYS A 151 -6.39 -5.02 -12.03
CA LYS A 151 -6.93 -6.39 -11.89
C LYS A 151 -6.90 -6.84 -10.44
N SER A 152 -8.06 -7.24 -9.92
CA SER A 152 -8.23 -7.70 -8.55
C SER A 152 -7.43 -8.96 -8.22
N ASN A 153 -7.35 -9.92 -9.15
CA ASN A 153 -6.72 -11.23 -8.91
C ASN A 153 -5.21 -11.17 -8.62
N ASP A 154 -4.54 -10.07 -8.97
CA ASP A 154 -3.11 -9.91 -8.72
C ASP A 154 -2.80 -9.49 -7.28
N VAL A 155 -3.78 -8.91 -6.56
CA VAL A 155 -3.60 -8.40 -5.18
C VAL A 155 -3.19 -9.53 -4.24
N ARG A 156 -4.06 -10.52 -4.08
CA ARG A 156 -3.84 -11.65 -3.17
C ARG A 156 -2.58 -12.41 -3.54
N THR A 157 -2.40 -12.73 -4.83
CA THR A 157 -1.23 -13.47 -5.33
C THR A 157 0.09 -12.80 -4.97
N ILE A 158 0.16 -11.46 -4.98
CA ILE A 158 1.36 -10.71 -4.62
C ILE A 158 1.50 -10.64 -3.10
N LEU A 159 0.44 -10.28 -2.37
CA LEU A 159 0.53 -10.02 -0.93
C LEU A 159 0.78 -11.30 -0.12
N SER A 160 0.20 -12.44 -0.51
CA SER A 160 0.43 -13.73 0.15
C SER A 160 1.90 -14.17 0.15
N GLN A 161 2.71 -13.71 -0.83
CA GLN A 161 4.14 -14.00 -0.85
C GLN A 161 4.93 -13.29 0.26
N PHE A 162 4.33 -12.31 0.91
CA PHE A 162 4.96 -11.47 1.92
C PHE A 162 4.37 -11.66 3.33
N ILE A 163 3.32 -12.49 3.48
CA ILE A 163 2.56 -12.59 4.72
C ILE A 163 3.40 -13.07 5.90
N ASP A 164 4.29 -14.03 5.69
CA ASP A 164 5.13 -14.60 6.74
C ASP A 164 6.18 -13.59 7.25
N GLU A 165 6.69 -12.71 6.37
CA GLU A 165 7.78 -11.79 6.68
C GLU A 165 7.28 -10.42 7.16
N TYR A 166 6.10 -9.94 6.64
CA TYR A 166 5.59 -8.58 6.88
C TYR A 166 4.15 -8.57 7.40
N SER A 167 3.74 -9.57 8.17
CA SER A 167 2.36 -9.76 8.63
C SER A 167 1.75 -8.50 9.26
N GLU A 168 2.48 -7.79 10.14
CA GLU A 168 1.95 -6.60 10.81
C GLU A 168 1.75 -5.42 9.84
N SER A 169 2.69 -5.19 8.93
CA SER A 169 2.57 -4.13 7.92
C SER A 169 1.44 -4.41 6.94
N LEU A 170 1.29 -5.67 6.52
CA LEU A 170 0.19 -6.10 5.65
C LEU A 170 -1.16 -6.03 6.36
N TRP A 171 -1.20 -6.35 7.66
CA TRP A 171 -2.39 -6.16 8.47
C TRP A 171 -2.79 -4.69 8.52
N GLU A 172 -1.87 -3.80 8.86
CA GLU A 172 -2.13 -2.36 8.94
C GLU A 172 -2.62 -1.80 7.60
N MET A 173 -1.99 -2.20 6.50
CA MET A 173 -2.42 -1.84 5.15
C MET A 173 -3.83 -2.35 4.84
N THR A 174 -4.12 -3.64 5.10
CA THR A 174 -5.42 -4.26 4.81
C THR A 174 -6.55 -3.58 5.57
N ILE A 175 -6.37 -3.37 6.87
CA ILE A 175 -7.33 -2.65 7.70
C ILE A 175 -7.56 -1.22 7.18
N SER A 176 -6.48 -0.56 6.79
CA SER A 176 -6.55 0.78 6.25
C SER A 176 -7.29 0.85 4.91
N ILE A 177 -7.18 -0.17 4.08
CA ILE A 177 -7.89 -0.26 2.80
C ILE A 177 -9.38 -0.56 3.05
N LEU A 178 -9.70 -1.44 3.98
CA LEU A 178 -11.08 -1.76 4.31
C LEU A 178 -11.82 -0.61 5.04
N ASP A 179 -11.11 0.31 5.67
CA ASP A 179 -11.63 1.55 6.28
C ASP A 179 -11.75 2.71 5.27
N PHE A 180 -12.18 2.43 4.05
CA PHE A 180 -12.16 3.40 2.95
C PHE A 180 -13.16 4.54 3.10
N LYS A 181 -14.25 4.39 3.86
CA LYS A 181 -15.26 5.46 4.06
C LYS A 181 -14.72 6.65 4.86
N ASN A 182 -13.77 6.41 5.75
CA ASN A 182 -13.16 7.47 6.56
C ASN A 182 -11.96 8.13 5.90
N ARG A 183 -11.61 7.74 4.67
CA ARG A 183 -10.43 8.28 3.99
C ARG A 183 -10.82 9.13 2.79
N ILE A 184 -10.37 10.36 2.81
CA ILE A 184 -10.17 11.14 1.59
C ILE A 184 -8.94 10.53 0.93
N THR A 185 -9.14 9.65 -0.04
CA THR A 185 -8.03 9.08 -0.79
C THR A 185 -7.50 10.14 -1.75
N SER A 186 -6.25 10.54 -1.55
CA SER A 186 -5.51 11.20 -2.60
C SER A 186 -5.31 10.20 -3.75
N ILE A 187 -5.53 10.64 -4.98
CA ILE A 187 -5.15 9.87 -6.17
C ILE A 187 -3.64 9.64 -6.07
N SER A 188 -3.21 8.39 -6.25
CA SER A 188 -1.78 8.07 -6.30
C SER A 188 -1.09 8.85 -7.42
N ASN A 189 0.18 9.13 -7.25
CA ASN A 189 0.94 9.84 -8.28
C ASN A 189 0.92 9.07 -9.60
N THR A 190 0.56 9.76 -10.70
CA THR A 190 0.51 9.17 -12.03
C THR A 190 1.79 9.48 -12.79
N PRO A 191 2.22 8.58 -13.72
CA PRO A 191 3.32 8.86 -14.62
C PRO A 191 3.10 10.15 -15.40
N LYS A 192 4.06 11.04 -15.35
CA LYS A 192 4.01 12.35 -16.04
C LYS A 192 4.49 12.24 -17.49
N PHE A 193 5.57 11.54 -17.71
CA PHE A 193 6.23 11.40 -18.99
C PHE A 193 6.03 10.01 -19.61
N ASN A 194 6.23 8.96 -18.84
CA ASN A 194 6.14 7.57 -19.31
C ASN A 194 4.69 7.04 -19.22
N ARG A 195 3.87 7.43 -20.18
CA ARG A 195 2.48 7.02 -20.26
C ARG A 195 2.28 5.53 -20.52
N GLU A 196 3.31 4.84 -21.02
CA GLU A 196 3.26 3.39 -21.22
C GLU A 196 3.17 2.58 -19.92
N LEU A 197 3.52 3.19 -18.79
CA LEU A 197 3.32 2.60 -17.46
C LEU A 197 1.83 2.48 -17.10
N ILE A 198 0.97 3.32 -17.69
CA ILE A 198 -0.46 3.31 -17.39
C ILE A 198 -1.14 2.24 -18.25
N GLN A 199 -1.55 1.14 -17.63
CA GLN A 199 -2.18 0.00 -18.29
C GLN A 199 -3.72 0.07 -18.31
N CYS A 200 -4.31 1.16 -17.80
CA CYS A 200 -5.75 1.37 -17.78
C CYS A 200 -6.15 2.65 -18.52
N ASP A 201 -7.36 2.65 -19.07
CA ASP A 201 -7.92 3.84 -19.70
C ASP A 201 -8.38 4.83 -18.62
N LEU A 202 -7.70 5.97 -18.54
CA LEU A 202 -8.07 7.08 -17.65
C LEU A 202 -9.02 8.07 -18.33
N SER A 203 -9.31 7.91 -19.64
CA SER A 203 -10.19 8.80 -20.38
C SER A 203 -11.65 8.57 -19.96
N GLY A 204 -12.27 9.53 -19.38
CA GLY A 204 -13.67 9.46 -18.96
C GLY A 204 -13.89 9.28 -17.46
N LEU A 205 -12.86 9.07 -16.67
CA LEU A 205 -12.98 8.94 -15.21
C LEU A 205 -12.97 10.32 -14.55
N LYS A 206 -14.13 10.97 -14.58
CA LYS A 206 -14.36 12.21 -13.80
C LYS A 206 -14.75 11.93 -12.36
N ASN A 207 -15.23 10.71 -12.05
CA ASN A 207 -15.72 10.31 -10.73
C ASN A 207 -14.90 9.15 -10.18
N GLN A 208 -14.66 9.17 -8.89
CA GLN A 208 -14.10 8.02 -8.18
C GLN A 208 -15.13 6.89 -8.17
N ILE A 209 -14.71 5.70 -8.59
CA ILE A 209 -15.54 4.49 -8.61
C ILE A 209 -14.95 3.48 -7.65
N LEU A 210 -15.78 2.89 -6.80
CA LEU A 210 -15.38 1.84 -5.88
C LEU A 210 -15.26 0.50 -6.63
N ASP A 211 -14.10 -0.13 -6.54
CA ASP A 211 -13.83 -1.46 -7.07
C ASP A 211 -14.20 -2.53 -6.03
N ILE A 212 -15.42 -3.02 -6.12
CA ILE A 212 -15.98 -4.03 -5.19
C ILE A 212 -15.19 -5.34 -5.27
N ALA A 213 -14.78 -5.76 -6.47
CA ALA A 213 -14.01 -7.00 -6.63
C ALA A 213 -12.67 -6.92 -5.88
N LYS A 214 -12.06 -5.76 -5.83
CA LYS A 214 -10.84 -5.53 -5.09
C LYS A 214 -11.07 -5.55 -3.56
N ILE A 215 -12.19 -5.03 -3.11
CA ILE A 215 -12.58 -5.15 -1.69
C ILE A 215 -12.74 -6.63 -1.32
N ASP A 216 -13.42 -7.42 -2.16
CA ASP A 216 -13.56 -8.86 -1.98
C ASP A 216 -12.21 -9.59 -1.86
N GLU A 217 -11.21 -9.21 -2.65
CA GLU A 217 -9.86 -9.77 -2.55
C GLU A 217 -9.22 -9.46 -1.18
N PHE A 218 -9.38 -8.24 -0.67
CA PHE A 218 -8.86 -7.88 0.67
C PHE A 218 -9.60 -8.60 1.80
N ILE A 219 -10.91 -8.85 1.65
CA ILE A 219 -11.68 -9.65 2.59
C ILE A 219 -11.16 -11.09 2.60
N ASN A 220 -10.97 -11.68 1.42
CA ASN A 220 -10.40 -13.00 1.29
C ASN A 220 -8.95 -13.06 1.81
N PHE A 221 -8.19 -11.98 1.65
CA PHE A 221 -6.83 -11.89 2.18
C PHE A 221 -6.79 -11.87 3.72
N LEU A 222 -7.86 -11.43 4.40
CA LEU A 222 -7.96 -11.57 5.86
C LEU A 222 -7.80 -13.02 6.34
N ASP A 223 -8.08 -14.01 5.52
CA ASP A 223 -7.93 -15.43 5.88
C ASP A 223 -6.47 -15.89 5.93
N GLU A 224 -5.56 -15.16 5.33
CA GLU A 224 -4.11 -15.44 5.40
C GLU A 224 -3.51 -15.09 6.79
N PHE A 225 -4.20 -14.26 7.59
CA PHE A 225 -3.74 -13.90 8.93
C PHE A 225 -4.13 -14.96 9.95
N ASN A 226 -3.20 -15.85 10.28
CA ASN A 226 -3.44 -17.00 11.17
C ASN A 226 -3.57 -16.63 12.65
N ASN A 227 -2.98 -15.49 13.09
CA ASN A 227 -2.92 -15.09 14.50
C ASN A 227 -3.60 -13.72 14.69
N LEU A 228 -4.92 -13.73 14.83
CA LEU A 228 -5.68 -12.53 15.18
C LEU A 228 -5.81 -12.45 16.70
N ASP A 229 -5.25 -11.39 17.30
CA ASP A 229 -5.44 -11.05 18.69
C ASP A 229 -6.67 -10.16 18.90
N VAL A 230 -7.03 -9.91 20.17
CA VAL A 230 -8.14 -9.04 20.56
C VAL A 230 -8.03 -7.65 19.95
N LYS A 231 -6.82 -7.08 19.86
CA LYS A 231 -6.59 -5.74 19.32
C LYS A 231 -6.91 -5.68 17.82
N LYS A 232 -6.51 -6.71 17.07
CA LYS A 232 -6.80 -6.83 15.64
C LYS A 232 -8.31 -7.01 15.40
N LEU A 233 -8.96 -7.87 16.17
CA LEU A 233 -10.40 -8.09 16.07
C LEU A 233 -11.23 -6.86 16.45
N LYS A 234 -10.82 -6.09 17.45
CA LYS A 234 -11.43 -4.78 17.76
C LYS A 234 -11.35 -3.81 16.59
N LYS A 235 -10.21 -3.74 15.91
CA LYS A 235 -10.09 -2.90 14.71
C LYS A 235 -11.04 -3.35 13.58
N LEU A 236 -11.20 -4.65 13.37
CA LEU A 236 -12.17 -5.18 12.40
C LEU A 236 -13.61 -4.81 12.76
N LEU A 237 -13.99 -4.89 14.03
CA LEU A 237 -15.32 -4.47 14.48
C LEU A 237 -15.58 -2.99 14.21
N LEU A 238 -14.61 -2.12 14.43
CA LEU A 238 -14.73 -0.69 14.15
C LEU A 238 -14.97 -0.40 12.67
N ILE A 239 -14.34 -1.15 11.78
CA ILE A 239 -14.56 -1.02 10.33
C ILE A 239 -15.98 -1.48 9.97
N SER A 240 -16.46 -2.56 10.55
CA SER A 240 -17.79 -3.11 10.25
C SER A 240 -18.95 -2.14 10.54
N SER A 241 -18.75 -1.18 11.46
CA SER A 241 -19.76 -0.13 11.76
C SER A 241 -20.02 0.85 10.62
N GLN A 242 -19.25 0.80 9.57
CA GLN A 242 -19.27 1.81 8.51
C GLN A 242 -20.16 1.47 7.32
N GLY A 243 -21.05 0.48 7.46
CA GLY A 243 -21.99 0.06 6.40
C GLY A 243 -21.28 -0.59 5.22
N ILE A 244 -20.34 -1.46 5.50
CA ILE A 244 -19.64 -2.31 4.55
C ILE A 244 -20.60 -3.43 4.11
N GLU A 245 -20.37 -3.97 2.89
CA GLU A 245 -21.20 -5.04 2.34
C GLU A 245 -21.35 -6.24 3.27
N ASP A 246 -22.50 -6.89 3.22
CA ASP A 246 -22.89 -8.03 4.07
C ASP A 246 -21.80 -9.10 4.19
N LYS A 247 -21.07 -9.36 3.10
CA LYS A 247 -19.99 -10.35 3.04
C LYS A 247 -18.80 -10.00 3.96
N VAL A 248 -18.48 -8.71 4.11
CA VAL A 248 -17.40 -8.26 5.01
C VAL A 248 -17.78 -8.52 6.46
N LEU A 249 -19.01 -8.14 6.82
CA LEU A 249 -19.55 -8.37 8.17
C LEU A 249 -19.57 -9.87 8.51
N GLU A 250 -20.03 -10.70 7.58
CA GLU A 250 -20.04 -12.15 7.76
C GLU A 250 -18.65 -12.72 8.00
N THR A 251 -17.65 -12.25 7.26
CA THR A 251 -16.26 -12.66 7.45
C THR A 251 -15.72 -12.22 8.80
N ILE A 252 -15.98 -10.97 9.21
CA ILE A 252 -15.55 -10.44 10.51
C ILE A 252 -16.18 -11.23 11.65
N PHE A 253 -17.50 -11.47 11.60
CA PHE A 253 -18.20 -12.23 12.63
C PHE A 253 -17.69 -13.67 12.72
N SER A 254 -17.42 -14.33 11.59
CA SER A 254 -16.83 -15.68 11.56
C SER A 254 -15.45 -15.72 12.23
N LYS A 255 -14.61 -14.71 12.00
CA LYS A 255 -13.29 -14.62 12.65
C LYS A 255 -13.41 -14.42 14.16
N ILE A 256 -14.37 -13.62 14.62
CA ILE A 256 -14.64 -13.44 16.07
C ILE A 256 -15.16 -14.74 16.69
N GLU A 257 -16.08 -15.46 16.02
CA GLU A 257 -16.57 -16.75 16.47
C GLU A 257 -15.44 -17.78 16.64
N ASN A 258 -14.56 -17.87 15.66
CA ASN A 258 -13.40 -18.77 15.70
C ASN A 258 -12.42 -18.41 16.83
N PHE A 259 -12.15 -17.13 17.02
CA PHE A 259 -11.32 -16.65 18.11
C PHE A 259 -11.96 -16.93 19.48
N ALA A 260 -13.25 -16.66 19.64
CA ALA A 260 -13.99 -16.84 20.88
C ALA A 260 -13.98 -18.30 21.38
N ALA A 261 -13.84 -19.28 20.48
CA ALA A 261 -13.74 -20.69 20.84
C ALA A 261 -12.48 -21.02 21.66
N GLN A 262 -11.41 -20.24 21.50
CA GLN A 262 -10.10 -20.48 22.13
C GLN A 262 -9.69 -19.38 23.12
N ALA A 263 -10.41 -18.24 23.13
CA ALA A 263 -10.09 -17.06 23.91
C ALA A 263 -10.32 -17.26 25.40
N SER A 264 -9.49 -16.61 26.21
CA SER A 264 -9.67 -16.48 27.67
C SER A 264 -10.91 -15.64 28.00
N ASP A 265 -11.41 -15.76 29.23
CA ASP A 265 -12.54 -14.95 29.71
C ASP A 265 -12.23 -13.44 29.68
N GLU A 266 -10.99 -13.04 29.91
CA GLU A 266 -10.55 -11.65 29.82
C GLU A 266 -10.60 -11.12 28.37
N GLU A 267 -10.07 -11.87 27.43
CA GLU A 267 -10.11 -11.53 26.00
C GLU A 267 -11.55 -11.46 25.47
N LYS A 268 -12.40 -12.40 25.90
CA LYS A 268 -13.84 -12.38 25.60
C LYS A 268 -14.53 -11.11 26.10
N SER A 269 -14.24 -10.72 27.36
CA SER A 269 -14.78 -9.49 27.94
C SER A 269 -14.39 -8.27 27.13
N LEU A 270 -13.12 -8.17 26.72
CA LEU A 270 -12.62 -7.07 25.91
C LEU A 270 -13.27 -6.97 24.52
N LEU A 271 -13.58 -8.12 23.89
CA LEU A 271 -14.30 -8.16 22.62
C LEU A 271 -15.80 -7.88 22.80
N LEU A 272 -16.38 -8.33 23.90
CA LEU A 272 -17.78 -8.05 24.24
C LEU A 272 -18.03 -6.56 24.38
N ASP A 273 -17.15 -5.84 25.07
CA ASP A 273 -17.22 -4.38 25.22
C ASP A 273 -17.12 -3.68 23.86
N ALA A 274 -16.23 -4.16 22.99
CA ALA A 274 -16.08 -3.60 21.64
C ALA A 274 -17.33 -3.86 20.78
N LEU A 275 -17.90 -5.06 20.85
CA LEU A 275 -19.12 -5.42 20.14
C LEU A 275 -20.33 -4.62 20.66
N TYR A 276 -20.43 -4.38 21.97
CA TYR A 276 -21.47 -3.54 22.55
C TYR A 276 -21.40 -2.11 22.02
N ASN A 277 -20.23 -1.50 22.07
CA ASN A 277 -20.02 -0.14 21.58
C ASN A 277 -20.32 -0.01 20.08
N HIS A 278 -19.95 -1.04 19.30
CA HIS A 278 -20.23 -1.10 17.87
C HIS A 278 -21.73 -1.18 17.59
N SER A 279 -22.45 -2.12 18.20
CA SER A 279 -23.88 -2.32 17.97
C SER A 279 -24.74 -1.12 18.41
N TYR A 280 -24.27 -0.34 19.38
CA TYR A 280 -24.94 0.88 19.82
C TYR A 280 -24.78 2.07 18.85
N GLN A 281 -23.68 2.08 18.08
CA GLN A 281 -23.38 3.19 17.16
C GLN A 281 -24.04 3.03 15.77
N ASP A 282 -24.48 1.83 15.40
CA ASP A 282 -25.10 1.56 14.10
C ASP A 282 -26.36 0.68 14.25
N GLU A 283 -27.48 1.33 14.62
CA GLU A 283 -28.78 0.67 14.80
C GLU A 283 -29.25 -0.09 13.56
N LYS A 284 -28.97 0.43 12.36
CA LYS A 284 -29.43 -0.19 11.11
C LYS A 284 -28.69 -1.50 10.82
N THR A 285 -27.37 -1.53 10.99
CA THR A 285 -26.58 -2.76 10.89
C THR A 285 -26.97 -3.73 12.01
N TYR A 286 -27.26 -3.21 13.21
CA TYR A 286 -27.72 -4.02 14.33
C TYR A 286 -29.03 -4.76 14.03
N GLU A 287 -30.03 -4.10 13.43
CA GLU A 287 -31.30 -4.74 13.07
C GLU A 287 -31.12 -5.88 12.06
N ILE A 288 -30.31 -5.67 11.02
CA ILE A 288 -30.05 -6.67 9.98
C ILE A 288 -29.34 -7.90 10.56
N TYR A 289 -28.35 -7.69 11.43
CA TYR A 289 -27.49 -8.76 11.98
C TYR A 289 -27.82 -9.14 13.40
N LEU A 290 -28.97 -8.73 13.93
CA LEU A 290 -29.35 -8.89 15.33
C LEU A 290 -29.18 -10.33 15.83
N THR A 291 -29.59 -11.32 15.04
CA THR A 291 -29.47 -12.73 15.42
C THR A 291 -28.01 -13.16 15.57
N ARG A 292 -27.15 -12.70 14.67
CA ARG A 292 -25.73 -13.05 14.69
C ARG A 292 -24.98 -12.33 15.81
N ILE A 293 -25.30 -11.05 16.00
CA ILE A 293 -24.76 -10.26 17.10
C ILE A 293 -25.15 -10.88 18.45
N LYS A 294 -26.42 -11.30 18.64
CA LYS A 294 -26.86 -12.01 19.85
C LYS A 294 -26.07 -13.32 20.08
N LYS A 295 -25.81 -14.08 19.03
CA LYS A 295 -24.97 -15.29 19.12
C LYS A 295 -23.56 -14.94 19.58
N LEU A 296 -22.94 -13.89 19.04
CA LEU A 296 -21.62 -13.42 19.45
C LEU A 296 -21.61 -12.97 20.91
N TYR A 297 -22.62 -12.25 21.35
CA TYR A 297 -22.78 -11.88 22.78
C TYR A 297 -22.77 -13.13 23.69
N GLU A 298 -23.50 -14.18 23.34
CA GLU A 298 -23.53 -15.41 24.15
C GLU A 298 -22.17 -16.13 24.13
N LEU A 299 -21.48 -16.17 23.00
CA LEU A 299 -20.13 -16.78 22.87
C LEU A 299 -19.06 -16.01 23.64
N LEU A 300 -19.17 -14.69 23.69
CA LEU A 300 -18.19 -13.80 24.33
C LEU A 300 -18.47 -13.59 25.83
N LYS A 301 -19.59 -14.08 26.38
CA LYS A 301 -19.85 -13.98 27.83
C LYS A 301 -18.77 -14.74 28.61
N PRO A 302 -18.06 -14.07 29.55
CA PRO A 302 -17.16 -14.72 30.44
C PRO A 302 -17.87 -15.77 31.27
N LYS A 303 -17.28 -16.96 31.44
CA LYS A 303 -17.83 -18.01 32.27
C LYS A 303 -17.70 -17.68 33.77
N ASN A 304 -16.67 -16.93 34.16
CA ASN A 304 -16.43 -16.48 35.52
C ASN A 304 -17.17 -15.17 35.84
N LYS A 305 -18.03 -15.19 36.84
CA LYS A 305 -18.84 -14.02 37.28
C LYS A 305 -18.02 -12.85 37.84
N ILE A 306 -16.73 -13.01 38.07
CA ILE A 306 -15.83 -12.00 38.68
C ILE A 306 -15.30 -10.95 37.69
N ILE A 307 -15.44 -11.20 36.40
CA ILE A 307 -14.95 -10.30 35.33
C ILE A 307 -16.10 -9.45 34.73
N ARG A 308 -17.12 -9.18 35.53
CA ARG A 308 -18.24 -8.33 35.13
C ARG A 308 -18.02 -6.86 35.45
#